data_23910c4cbfab0c357c1da8dee471dac2
#
_entry.id   23910c4cbfab0c357c1da8dee471dac2
#
_cell.length_a   1.000
_cell.length_b   1.000
_cell.length_c   1.000
_cell.angle_alpha   90.00
_cell.angle_beta   90.00
_cell.angle_gamma   90.00
#
_symmetry.space_group_name_H-M   'P 1'
#
loop_
_entity.id
_entity.type
_entity.pdbx_description
1 polymer ?
#
loop_
_entity_poly.entity_id
_entity_poly.type
_entity_poly.pdbx_seq_one_letter_code
_entity_poly.pdbx_strand_id
1 'polypeptide(L)'
;MKLLFAYLVASAVVATAAAQQEKKEKTPMSSSNGVAMIKTSEGEIVVQFWSDAAPNTIENFKKLARQGFYDGTIFHRIIKDFMIQGGDPNSKDPVKENSYGEGGPGYDIKAEFNDHPHDRGVISMARGPDPDSAGSQFFICLAPAHRLDHRYTTFGKLIKGEDVLDKIGNTPVERNAQGEMSKPSKRVVIESVKIVPAESVK
;
A
#
# COMPACT_ATOMS: atom_id res chain seq x y z
N MET A 1 -76.51 53.55 -19.14
CA MET A 1 -75.29 54.10 -18.54
C MET A 1 -75.09 53.48 -17.16
N LYS A 2 -74.45 52.33 -17.10
CA LYS A 2 -73.98 51.68 -15.85
C LYS A 2 -72.74 50.88 -16.20
N LEU A 3 -71.61 51.33 -15.71
CA LEU A 3 -70.30 50.59 -15.79
C LEU A 3 -70.35 49.39 -14.84
N LEU A 4 -70.00 48.20 -15.35
CA LEU A 4 -69.72 47.05 -14.56
C LEU A 4 -68.19 46.89 -14.55
N PHE A 5 -67.58 47.02 -13.37
CA PHE A 5 -66.18 46.67 -13.10
C PHE A 5 -66.08 45.15 -12.89
N ALA A 6 -65.37 44.48 -13.75
CA ALA A 6 -65.00 43.10 -13.56
C ALA A 6 -63.65 43.03 -12.83
N TYR A 7 -63.62 42.49 -11.60
CA TYR A 7 -62.41 42.16 -10.85
C TYR A 7 -61.85 40.84 -11.35
N LEU A 8 -60.65 40.93 -11.92
CA LEU A 8 -59.88 39.73 -12.29
C LEU A 8 -58.98 39.34 -11.07
N VAL A 9 -59.31 38.24 -10.43
CA VAL A 9 -58.49 37.65 -9.36
C VAL A 9 -57.42 36.76 -10.01
N ALA A 10 -56.19 37.27 -10.01
CA ALA A 10 -55.03 36.48 -10.43
C ALA A 10 -54.55 35.62 -9.26
N SER A 11 -54.78 34.30 -9.34
CA SER A 11 -54.25 33.32 -8.40
C SER A 11 -52.78 33.06 -8.73
N ALA A 12 -51.87 33.55 -7.90
CA ALA A 12 -50.47 33.23 -7.97
C ALA A 12 -50.24 31.82 -7.38
N VAL A 13 -49.92 30.87 -8.23
CA VAL A 13 -49.45 29.54 -7.81
C VAL A 13 -47.97 29.67 -7.44
N VAL A 14 -47.66 29.65 -6.18
CA VAL A 14 -46.27 29.57 -5.66
C VAL A 14 -45.86 28.09 -5.76
N ALA A 15 -45.06 27.79 -6.78
CA ALA A 15 -44.38 26.52 -6.87
C ALA A 15 -43.17 26.50 -5.92
N THR A 16 -43.32 25.87 -4.76
CA THR A 16 -42.20 25.55 -3.87
C THR A 16 -41.39 24.41 -4.47
N ALA A 17 -40.28 24.78 -5.10
CA ALA A 17 -39.27 23.82 -5.50
C ALA A 17 -38.57 23.30 -4.22
N ALA A 18 -38.95 22.13 -3.76
CA ALA A 18 -38.23 21.39 -2.74
C ALA A 18 -36.89 20.92 -3.35
N ALA A 19 -35.83 21.62 -3.00
CA ALA A 19 -34.48 21.15 -3.28
C ALA A 19 -34.23 19.87 -2.48
N GLN A 20 -34.32 18.74 -3.17
CA GLN A 20 -33.80 17.46 -2.66
C GLN A 20 -32.28 17.56 -2.60
N GLN A 21 -31.76 17.91 -1.43
CA GLN A 21 -30.37 17.63 -1.10
C GLN A 21 -30.22 16.12 -1.07
N GLU A 22 -29.63 15.56 -2.11
CA GLU A 22 -29.04 14.22 -2.05
C GLU A 22 -27.99 14.23 -0.95
N LYS A 23 -28.38 13.70 0.20
CA LYS A 23 -27.51 13.36 1.30
C LYS A 23 -26.63 12.23 0.79
N LYS A 24 -25.47 12.58 0.21
CA LYS A 24 -24.43 11.65 -0.14
C LYS A 24 -24.05 10.95 1.17
N GLU A 25 -24.65 9.81 1.38
CA GLU A 25 -24.37 8.93 2.51
C GLU A 25 -22.89 8.55 2.38
N LYS A 26 -22.06 9.26 3.16
CA LYS A 26 -20.70 8.80 3.44
C LYS A 26 -20.87 7.47 4.14
N THR A 27 -20.81 6.38 3.38
CA THR A 27 -20.57 5.07 3.95
C THR A 27 -19.37 5.25 4.88
N PRO A 28 -19.50 4.98 6.19
CA PRO A 28 -18.35 5.02 7.06
C PRO A 28 -17.39 3.99 6.47
N MET A 29 -16.25 4.44 5.94
CA MET A 29 -15.14 3.54 5.71
C MET A 29 -14.79 3.01 7.10
N SER A 30 -15.39 1.86 7.41
CA SER A 30 -14.98 1.04 8.52
C SER A 30 -13.45 1.02 8.46
N SER A 31 -12.82 1.53 9.51
CA SER A 31 -11.41 1.31 9.80
C SER A 31 -11.27 -0.20 10.07
N SER A 32 -11.53 -0.98 9.03
CA SER A 32 -11.54 -2.41 9.11
C SER A 32 -10.12 -2.84 9.48
N ASN A 33 -10.02 -3.69 10.45
CA ASN A 33 -8.88 -4.52 10.81
C ASN A 33 -8.46 -5.40 9.61
N GLY A 34 -8.30 -4.78 8.43
CA GLY A 34 -7.88 -5.46 7.22
C GLY A 34 -6.41 -5.79 7.31
N VAL A 35 -6.04 -6.95 6.78
CA VAL A 35 -4.66 -7.41 6.64
C VAL A 35 -4.29 -7.47 5.15
N ALA A 36 -3.00 -7.39 4.85
CA ALA A 36 -2.50 -7.66 3.51
C ALA A 36 -2.12 -9.14 3.41
N MET A 37 -2.75 -9.85 2.49
CA MET A 37 -2.38 -11.18 2.06
C MET A 37 -1.50 -11.04 0.81
N ILE A 38 -0.22 -11.33 0.94
CA ILE A 38 0.78 -11.25 -0.13
C ILE A 38 1.05 -12.68 -0.60
N LYS A 39 0.51 -13.04 -1.75
CA LYS A 39 0.78 -14.32 -2.38
C LYS A 39 2.04 -14.22 -3.22
N THR A 40 2.98 -15.11 -2.99
CA THR A 40 4.26 -15.16 -3.70
C THR A 40 4.49 -16.53 -4.35
N SER A 41 5.45 -16.60 -5.27
CA SER A 41 5.91 -17.88 -5.83
C SER A 41 6.51 -18.86 -4.80
N GLU A 42 6.81 -18.38 -3.59
CA GLU A 42 7.39 -19.18 -2.50
C GLU A 42 6.37 -19.56 -1.42
N GLY A 43 5.17 -18.98 -1.45
CA GLY A 43 4.09 -19.15 -0.49
C GLY A 43 3.39 -17.85 -0.14
N GLU A 44 2.59 -17.87 0.91
CA GLU A 44 1.78 -16.73 1.34
C GLU A 44 2.32 -16.09 2.61
N ILE A 45 2.36 -14.76 2.63
CA ILE A 45 2.71 -13.92 3.77
C ILE A 45 1.51 -13.08 4.13
N VAL A 46 1.17 -12.96 5.42
CA VAL A 46 0.10 -12.09 5.90
C VAL A 46 0.66 -11.02 6.82
N VAL A 47 0.33 -9.77 6.52
CA VAL A 47 0.78 -8.58 7.26
C VAL A 47 -0.41 -7.89 7.92
N GLN A 48 -0.34 -7.67 9.22
CA GLN A 48 -1.26 -6.81 9.96
C GLN A 48 -0.76 -5.37 9.93
N PHE A 49 -1.66 -4.43 9.61
CA PHE A 49 -1.34 -3.00 9.60
C PHE A 49 -1.42 -2.36 10.99
N TRP A 50 -0.63 -1.33 11.22
CA TRP A 50 -0.66 -0.44 12.38
C TRP A 50 -1.32 0.88 11.98
N SER A 51 -2.65 0.90 11.94
CA SER A 51 -3.45 1.99 11.38
C SER A 51 -3.34 3.32 12.12
N ASP A 52 -2.88 3.31 13.35
CA ASP A 52 -2.58 4.49 14.17
C ASP A 52 -1.19 5.07 13.92
N ALA A 53 -0.27 4.25 13.41
CA ALA A 53 1.14 4.64 13.23
C ALA A 53 1.43 5.33 11.88
N ALA A 54 0.83 4.84 10.80
CA ALA A 54 1.12 5.31 9.44
C ALA A 54 -0.12 5.26 8.53
N PRO A 55 -1.19 6.02 8.83
CA PRO A 55 -2.48 5.91 8.15
C PRO A 55 -2.42 6.22 6.65
N ASN A 56 -1.65 7.25 6.23
CA ASN A 56 -1.55 7.62 4.81
C ASN A 56 -0.75 6.57 4.02
N THR A 57 0.32 6.04 4.59
CA THR A 57 1.13 4.97 4.03
C THR A 57 0.29 3.71 3.82
N ILE A 58 -0.50 3.33 4.82
CA ILE A 58 -1.38 2.15 4.76
C ILE A 58 -2.45 2.33 3.69
N GLU A 59 -3.11 3.49 3.63
CA GLU A 59 -4.12 3.73 2.59
C GLU A 59 -3.51 3.77 1.18
N ASN A 60 -2.30 4.31 1.02
CA ASN A 60 -1.56 4.23 -0.23
C ASN A 60 -1.27 2.76 -0.62
N PHE A 61 -0.73 1.97 0.32
CA PHE A 61 -0.46 0.55 0.08
C PHE A 61 -1.74 -0.21 -0.31
N LYS A 62 -2.84 -0.02 0.44
CA LYS A 62 -4.14 -0.63 0.16
C LYS A 62 -4.71 -0.21 -1.20
N LYS A 63 -4.58 1.08 -1.56
CA LYS A 63 -4.99 1.61 -2.87
C LYS A 63 -4.25 0.90 -4.00
N LEU A 64 -2.93 0.82 -3.91
CA LEU A 64 -2.09 0.17 -4.91
C LEU A 64 -2.39 -1.35 -4.98
N ALA A 65 -2.58 -2.01 -3.85
CA ALA A 65 -2.96 -3.43 -3.79
C ALA A 65 -4.31 -3.68 -4.49
N ARG A 66 -5.33 -2.87 -4.21
CA ARG A 66 -6.65 -2.98 -4.87
C ARG A 66 -6.60 -2.75 -6.39
N GLN A 67 -5.64 -1.99 -6.86
CA GLN A 67 -5.39 -1.74 -8.29
C GLN A 67 -4.58 -2.85 -8.97
N GLY A 68 -4.16 -3.89 -8.25
CA GLY A 68 -3.27 -4.93 -8.77
C GLY A 68 -1.87 -4.39 -9.10
N PHE A 69 -1.50 -3.25 -8.52
CA PHE A 69 -0.20 -2.60 -8.82
C PHE A 69 0.99 -3.51 -8.50
N TYR A 70 0.89 -4.29 -7.45
CA TYR A 70 1.95 -5.19 -7.00
C TYR A 70 2.01 -6.53 -7.76
N ASP A 71 0.93 -6.89 -8.48
CA ASP A 71 0.82 -8.20 -9.14
C ASP A 71 1.87 -8.31 -10.26
N GLY A 72 2.65 -9.39 -10.20
CA GLY A 72 3.77 -9.64 -11.12
C GLY A 72 5.08 -8.90 -10.79
N THR A 73 5.11 -8.02 -9.79
CA THR A 73 6.38 -7.49 -9.27
C THR A 73 7.18 -8.60 -8.56
N ILE A 74 8.45 -8.36 -8.27
CA ILE A 74 9.28 -9.32 -7.55
C ILE A 74 9.89 -8.70 -6.29
N PHE A 75 10.35 -9.55 -5.38
CA PHE A 75 11.37 -9.13 -4.41
C PHE A 75 12.70 -9.04 -5.15
N HIS A 76 13.02 -7.84 -5.63
CA HIS A 76 14.17 -7.59 -6.51
C HIS A 76 15.49 -7.41 -5.76
N ARG A 77 15.41 -7.18 -4.45
CA ARG A 77 16.58 -7.00 -3.57
C ARG A 77 16.39 -7.81 -2.30
N ILE A 78 17.29 -8.74 -2.04
CA ILE A 78 17.32 -9.61 -0.86
C ILE A 78 18.67 -9.48 -0.23
N ILE A 79 18.74 -9.10 1.03
CA ILE A 79 19.97 -9.11 1.83
C ILE A 79 19.72 -9.99 3.03
N LYS A 80 20.45 -11.11 3.06
CA LYS A 80 20.37 -12.09 4.16
C LYS A 80 20.58 -11.41 5.50
N ASP A 81 19.84 -11.83 6.51
CA ASP A 81 19.90 -11.32 7.88
C ASP A 81 19.61 -9.80 7.98
N PHE A 82 18.99 -9.22 6.93
CA PHE A 82 18.58 -7.82 6.94
C PHE A 82 17.14 -7.65 6.46
N MET A 83 16.86 -7.77 5.13
CA MET A 83 15.51 -7.53 4.60
C MET A 83 15.31 -8.12 3.21
N ILE A 84 14.05 -8.24 2.81
CA ILE A 84 13.61 -8.45 1.42
C ILE A 84 12.85 -7.22 0.95
N GLN A 85 13.16 -6.68 -0.24
CA GLN A 85 12.56 -5.47 -0.80
C GLN A 85 11.86 -5.77 -2.12
N GLY A 86 10.63 -5.26 -2.26
CA GLY A 86 9.79 -5.41 -3.44
C GLY A 86 8.93 -4.18 -3.71
N GLY A 87 7.91 -4.34 -4.56
CA GLY A 87 6.94 -3.27 -4.87
C GLY A 87 7.37 -2.30 -5.96
N ASP A 88 8.44 -2.61 -6.69
CA ASP A 88 8.91 -1.86 -7.85
C ASP A 88 8.18 -2.33 -9.13
N PRO A 89 7.42 -1.45 -9.83
CA PRO A 89 6.73 -1.82 -11.07
C PRO A 89 7.69 -2.17 -12.23
N ASN A 90 8.91 -1.64 -12.25
CA ASN A 90 9.92 -2.00 -13.25
C ASN A 90 10.26 -3.49 -13.18
N SER A 91 10.17 -4.08 -11.99
CA SER A 91 10.54 -5.47 -11.74
C SER A 91 9.57 -6.51 -12.36
N LYS A 92 8.44 -6.05 -12.92
CA LYS A 92 7.55 -6.91 -13.74
C LYS A 92 8.22 -7.35 -15.04
N ASP A 93 9.04 -6.48 -15.61
CA ASP A 93 9.68 -6.70 -16.90
C ASP A 93 11.17 -7.06 -16.74
N PRO A 94 11.58 -8.29 -17.09
CA PRO A 94 12.99 -8.69 -17.00
C PRO A 94 13.94 -7.82 -17.82
N VAL A 95 13.46 -7.20 -18.90
CA VAL A 95 14.29 -6.31 -19.75
C VAL A 95 14.73 -5.06 -18.99
N LYS A 96 13.96 -4.67 -17.98
CA LYS A 96 14.23 -3.49 -17.13
C LYS A 96 15.09 -3.80 -15.90
N GLU A 97 15.79 -4.93 -15.86
CA GLU A 97 16.54 -5.36 -14.68
C GLU A 97 17.50 -4.29 -14.15
N ASN A 98 18.18 -3.56 -15.04
CA ASN A 98 19.12 -2.50 -14.66
C ASN A 98 18.46 -1.30 -13.96
N SER A 99 17.14 -1.15 -14.05
CA SER A 99 16.35 -0.09 -13.40
C SER A 99 15.50 -0.60 -12.24
N TYR A 100 15.75 -1.83 -11.76
CA TYR A 100 15.08 -2.33 -10.57
C TYR A 100 15.51 -1.51 -9.35
N GLY A 101 14.53 -1.12 -8.54
CA GLY A 101 14.70 -0.23 -7.40
C GLY A 101 14.43 1.25 -7.70
N GLU A 102 14.23 1.62 -8.97
CA GLU A 102 13.99 3.01 -9.40
C GLU A 102 12.52 3.31 -9.70
N GLY A 103 11.67 2.28 -9.83
CA GLY A 103 10.27 2.43 -10.17
C GLY A 103 9.38 2.82 -8.98
N GLY A 104 8.24 3.45 -9.31
CA GLY A 104 7.25 3.89 -8.33
C GLY A 104 5.88 4.10 -8.97
N PRO A 105 4.88 4.57 -8.20
CA PRO A 105 3.51 4.74 -8.66
C PRO A 105 3.29 6.03 -9.48
N GLY A 106 4.34 6.82 -9.71
CA GLY A 106 4.27 8.12 -10.38
C GLY A 106 4.01 9.29 -9.43
N TYR A 107 4.07 9.06 -8.14
CA TYR A 107 3.96 10.07 -7.07
C TYR A 107 4.67 9.58 -5.81
N ASP A 108 4.96 10.50 -4.91
CA ASP A 108 5.56 10.25 -3.60
C ASP A 108 4.55 10.51 -2.48
N ILE A 109 4.79 9.92 -1.31
CA ILE A 109 4.02 10.11 -0.09
C ILE A 109 4.93 10.62 1.03
N LYS A 110 4.36 11.44 1.92
CA LYS A 110 5.08 11.94 3.09
C LYS A 110 5.46 10.82 4.05
N ALA A 111 6.61 10.96 4.68
CA ALA A 111 7.04 10.07 5.74
C ALA A 111 6.11 10.15 6.96
N GLU A 112 5.86 9.00 7.57
CA GLU A 112 5.12 8.84 8.82
C GLU A 112 5.99 8.07 9.81
N PHE A 113 7.13 8.67 10.20
CA PHE A 113 8.03 8.04 11.17
C PHE A 113 7.34 7.89 12.52
N ASN A 114 7.50 6.73 13.13
CA ASN A 114 6.84 6.36 14.37
C ASN A 114 7.72 5.48 15.26
N ASP A 115 7.23 5.10 16.44
CA ASP A 115 7.99 4.40 17.48
C ASP A 115 7.99 2.87 17.33
N HIS A 116 7.35 2.31 16.30
CA HIS A 116 7.44 0.87 16.03
C HIS A 116 8.83 0.51 15.50
N PRO A 117 9.61 -0.30 16.23
CA PRO A 117 10.98 -0.62 15.82
C PRO A 117 10.98 -1.56 14.61
N HIS A 118 12.06 -1.49 13.82
CA HIS A 118 12.31 -2.42 12.72
C HIS A 118 12.75 -3.80 13.24
N ASP A 119 11.86 -4.50 13.90
CA ASP A 119 12.03 -5.89 14.29
C ASP A 119 11.83 -6.84 13.11
N ARG A 120 12.22 -8.12 13.29
CA ARG A 120 11.91 -9.16 12.32
C ARG A 120 10.41 -9.22 11.99
N GLY A 121 10.09 -9.35 10.71
CA GLY A 121 8.72 -9.40 10.18
C GLY A 121 8.04 -8.04 10.03
N VAL A 122 8.67 -6.94 10.46
CA VAL A 122 8.14 -5.59 10.26
C VAL A 122 8.24 -5.19 8.81
N ILE A 123 7.13 -4.67 8.26
CA ILE A 123 7.08 -4.06 6.93
C ILE A 123 7.25 -2.55 7.02
N SER A 124 8.09 -2.00 6.16
CA SER A 124 8.45 -0.59 6.13
C SER A 124 8.59 -0.07 4.70
N MET A 125 8.39 1.23 4.48
CA MET A 125 8.55 1.82 3.15
C MET A 125 10.02 1.99 2.77
N ALA A 126 10.38 1.56 1.57
CA ALA A 126 11.61 1.95 0.94
C ALA A 126 11.47 3.37 0.36
N ARG A 127 12.59 4.12 0.30
CA ARG A 127 12.63 5.50 -0.20
C ARG A 127 14.01 5.89 -0.71
N GLY A 128 14.07 6.97 -1.45
CA GLY A 128 15.30 7.66 -1.83
C GLY A 128 15.92 8.48 -0.69
N PRO A 129 16.86 9.40 -1.00
CA PRO A 129 17.49 10.27 0.00
C PRO A 129 16.51 11.20 0.72
N ASP A 130 15.51 11.74 0.00
CA ASP A 130 14.45 12.56 0.58
C ASP A 130 13.55 11.69 1.47
N PRO A 131 13.29 12.07 2.73
CA PRO A 131 12.32 11.38 3.58
C PRO A 131 10.94 11.20 2.97
N ASP A 132 10.47 12.17 2.19
CA ASP A 132 9.16 12.21 1.56
C ASP A 132 9.13 11.59 0.15
N SER A 133 10.11 10.76 -0.21
CA SER A 133 10.21 10.10 -1.52
C SER A 133 9.74 8.65 -1.56
N ALA A 134 9.01 8.20 -0.54
CA ALA A 134 8.40 6.87 -0.57
C ALA A 134 7.25 6.85 -1.59
N GLY A 135 7.06 5.73 -2.29
CA GLY A 135 5.99 5.58 -3.29
C GLY A 135 5.27 4.23 -3.15
N SER A 136 5.79 3.21 -3.82
CA SER A 136 5.22 1.86 -3.79
C SER A 136 6.16 0.81 -3.21
N GLN A 137 7.47 1.06 -3.19
CA GLN A 137 8.43 0.06 -2.74
C GLN A 137 8.42 -0.09 -1.23
N PHE A 138 8.49 -1.32 -0.78
CA PHE A 138 8.50 -1.69 0.63
C PHE A 138 9.55 -2.77 0.89
N PHE A 139 9.92 -2.94 2.15
CA PHE A 139 10.76 -4.06 2.58
C PHE A 139 10.18 -4.73 3.83
N ILE A 140 10.52 -6.00 4.03
CA ILE A 140 10.19 -6.77 5.23
C ILE A 140 11.50 -7.19 5.89
N CYS A 141 11.64 -6.88 7.17
CA CYS A 141 12.84 -7.18 7.93
C CYS A 141 12.99 -8.69 8.18
N LEU A 142 14.18 -9.25 7.90
CA LEU A 142 14.55 -10.64 8.21
C LEU A 142 15.15 -10.77 9.61
N ALA A 143 15.69 -9.67 10.15
CA ALA A 143 16.26 -9.56 11.49
C ALA A 143 16.04 -8.13 12.00
N PRO A 144 16.25 -7.85 13.31
CA PRO A 144 16.17 -6.50 13.85
C PRO A 144 17.14 -5.53 13.14
N ALA A 145 16.61 -4.38 12.74
CA ALA A 145 17.32 -3.36 11.99
C ALA A 145 17.13 -1.96 12.61
N HIS A 146 17.31 -1.83 13.92
CA HIS A 146 17.02 -0.61 14.69
C HIS A 146 17.76 0.64 14.23
N ARG A 147 18.84 0.50 13.43
CA ARG A 147 19.49 1.64 12.75
C ARG A 147 18.56 2.40 11.79
N LEU A 148 17.41 1.81 11.41
CA LEU A 148 16.40 2.38 10.54
C LEU A 148 15.26 3.07 11.30
N ASP A 149 15.19 2.90 12.63
CA ASP A 149 14.13 3.48 13.46
C ASP A 149 14.12 5.00 13.33
N HIS A 150 12.92 5.59 13.29
CA HIS A 150 12.67 7.02 13.06
C HIS A 150 13.24 7.58 11.73
N ARG A 151 13.69 6.71 10.82
CA ARG A 151 14.26 7.09 9.51
C ARG A 151 13.50 6.50 8.34
N TYR A 152 12.72 5.46 8.58
CA TYR A 152 11.83 4.81 7.62
C TYR A 152 10.47 4.61 8.26
N THR A 153 9.41 4.64 7.43
CA THR A 153 8.03 4.51 7.89
C THR A 153 7.67 3.03 8.03
N THR A 154 7.62 2.53 9.26
CA THR A 154 7.05 1.22 9.56
C THR A 154 5.53 1.32 9.54
N PHE A 155 4.82 0.33 9.00
CA PHE A 155 3.37 0.40 8.86
C PHE A 155 2.61 -0.90 9.16
N GLY A 156 3.32 -1.95 9.56
CA GLY A 156 2.71 -3.22 9.94
C GLY A 156 3.74 -4.29 10.27
N LYS A 157 3.23 -5.48 10.60
CA LYS A 157 4.04 -6.65 10.93
C LYS A 157 3.43 -7.91 10.36
N LEU A 158 4.28 -8.84 9.97
CA LEU A 158 3.93 -10.20 9.58
C LEU A 158 3.25 -10.92 10.75
N ILE A 159 2.11 -11.57 10.47
CA ILE A 159 1.36 -12.39 11.42
C ILE A 159 1.24 -13.85 10.97
N LYS A 160 1.59 -14.15 9.71
CA LYS A 160 1.61 -15.51 9.14
C LYS A 160 2.60 -15.58 7.99
N GLY A 161 3.26 -16.75 7.80
CA GLY A 161 4.20 -16.99 6.70
C GLY A 161 5.66 -16.71 7.09
N GLU A 162 6.03 -16.92 8.36
CA GLU A 162 7.43 -16.81 8.82
C GLU A 162 8.37 -17.76 8.06
N ASP A 163 7.92 -18.97 7.77
CA ASP A 163 8.63 -19.96 6.98
C ASP A 163 8.81 -19.53 5.51
N VAL A 164 7.81 -18.84 4.96
CA VAL A 164 7.88 -18.26 3.62
C VAL A 164 8.86 -17.09 3.60
N LEU A 165 8.83 -16.23 4.64
CA LEU A 165 9.78 -15.13 4.79
C LEU A 165 11.22 -15.65 4.86
N ASP A 166 11.47 -16.72 5.62
CA ASP A 166 12.76 -17.39 5.68
C ASP A 166 13.18 -17.99 4.35
N LYS A 167 12.26 -18.65 3.66
CA LYS A 167 12.52 -19.23 2.34
C LYS A 167 12.92 -18.17 1.32
N ILE A 168 12.25 -17.03 1.31
CA ILE A 168 12.59 -15.89 0.44
C ILE A 168 13.94 -15.30 0.86
N GLY A 169 14.15 -15.05 2.15
CA GLY A 169 15.38 -14.47 2.69
C GLY A 169 16.62 -15.33 2.47
N ASN A 170 16.46 -16.64 2.34
CA ASN A 170 17.54 -17.60 2.03
C ASN A 170 17.71 -17.86 0.52
N THR A 171 16.97 -17.16 -0.35
CA THR A 171 17.20 -17.27 -1.80
C THR A 171 18.66 -16.87 -2.11
N PRO A 172 19.41 -17.70 -2.86
CA PRO A 172 20.76 -17.34 -3.28
C PRO A 172 20.74 -16.03 -4.06
N VAL A 173 21.74 -15.19 -3.83
CA VAL A 173 21.86 -13.87 -4.46
C VAL A 173 23.15 -13.72 -5.26
N GLU A 174 23.08 -12.87 -6.26
CA GLU A 174 24.16 -12.44 -7.13
C GLU A 174 24.40 -10.94 -6.98
N ARG A 175 25.46 -10.43 -7.61
CA ARG A 175 25.68 -8.98 -7.68
C ARG A 175 24.65 -8.33 -8.59
N ASN A 176 24.02 -7.26 -8.10
CA ASN A 176 23.17 -6.40 -8.93
C ASN A 176 24.04 -5.46 -9.81
N ALA A 177 23.38 -4.61 -10.62
CA ALA A 177 24.06 -3.66 -11.49
C ALA A 177 24.92 -2.63 -10.73
N GLN A 178 24.62 -2.37 -9.46
CA GLN A 178 25.38 -1.48 -8.56
C GLN A 178 26.49 -2.21 -7.79
N GLY A 179 26.68 -3.51 -8.01
CA GLY A 179 27.71 -4.34 -7.39
C GLY A 179 27.35 -4.88 -6.00
N GLU A 180 26.10 -4.66 -5.51
CA GLU A 180 25.64 -5.21 -4.23
C GLU A 180 25.25 -6.68 -4.38
N MET A 181 25.61 -7.53 -3.43
CA MET A 181 25.17 -8.93 -3.35
C MET A 181 23.73 -9.00 -2.84
N SER A 182 22.76 -8.76 -3.73
CA SER A 182 21.36 -8.63 -3.33
C SER A 182 20.34 -9.04 -4.40
N LYS A 183 20.79 -9.27 -5.65
CA LYS A 183 19.91 -9.72 -6.74
C LYS A 183 19.60 -11.20 -6.53
N PRO A 184 18.33 -11.61 -6.35
CA PRO A 184 18.01 -13.02 -6.22
C PRO A 184 18.32 -13.80 -7.51
N SER A 185 18.94 -14.98 -7.37
CA SER A 185 19.32 -15.86 -8.49
C SER A 185 18.11 -16.45 -9.23
N LYS A 186 16.93 -16.39 -8.63
CA LYS A 186 15.62 -16.73 -9.23
C LYS A 186 14.62 -15.62 -8.95
N ARG A 187 13.67 -15.41 -9.84
CA ARG A 187 12.60 -14.43 -9.63
C ARG A 187 11.66 -14.89 -8.52
N VAL A 188 11.62 -14.17 -7.42
CA VAL A 188 10.64 -14.35 -6.33
C VAL A 188 9.48 -13.42 -6.60
N VAL A 189 8.44 -13.94 -7.25
CA VAL A 189 7.31 -13.17 -7.76
C VAL A 189 6.28 -12.90 -6.67
N ILE A 190 5.80 -11.68 -6.58
CA ILE A 190 4.58 -11.30 -5.86
C ILE A 190 3.41 -11.54 -6.84
N GLU A 191 2.71 -12.67 -6.69
CA GLU A 191 1.62 -13.05 -7.58
C GLU A 191 0.40 -12.17 -7.40
N SER A 192 0.10 -11.79 -6.16
CA SER A 192 -0.96 -10.82 -5.85
C SER A 192 -0.83 -10.26 -4.44
N VAL A 193 -1.38 -9.06 -4.22
CA VAL A 193 -1.59 -8.48 -2.90
C VAL A 193 -3.07 -8.18 -2.72
N LYS A 194 -3.71 -8.83 -1.73
CA LYS A 194 -5.14 -8.64 -1.44
C LYS A 194 -5.32 -8.07 -0.03
N ILE A 195 -6.23 -7.13 0.10
CA ILE A 195 -6.66 -6.62 1.40
C ILE A 195 -7.90 -7.38 1.80
N VAL A 196 -7.80 -8.14 2.87
CA VAL A 196 -8.86 -9.02 3.37
C VAL A 196 -9.17 -8.70 4.84
N PRO A 197 -10.38 -9.03 5.34
CA PRO A 197 -10.69 -8.91 6.76
C PRO A 197 -9.76 -9.80 7.61
N ALA A 198 -9.30 -9.33 8.76
CA ALA A 198 -8.38 -10.06 9.62
C ALA A 198 -8.96 -11.42 10.09
N GLU A 199 -10.27 -11.49 10.29
CA GLU A 199 -10.98 -12.72 10.65
C GLU A 199 -10.99 -13.80 9.55
N SER A 200 -10.70 -13.44 8.32
CA SER A 200 -10.61 -14.40 7.20
C SER A 200 -9.28 -15.15 7.14
N VAL A 201 -8.31 -14.74 7.95
CA VAL A 201 -6.97 -15.33 8.01
C VAL A 201 -6.86 -16.14 9.31
N LYS A 202 -7.23 -17.41 9.23
CA LYS A 202 -7.08 -18.37 10.32
C LYS A 202 -5.83 -19.22 10.15
#